data_eb32e6ef14a8ac1d7fba6f337267747c
#
_entry.id   eb32e6ef14a8ac1d7fba6f337267747c
#
_cell.length_a   1.000
_cell.length_b   1.000
_cell.length_c   1.000
_cell.angle_alpha   90.00
_cell.angle_beta   90.00
_cell.angle_gamma   90.00
#
_symmetry.space_group_name_H-M   'P 1'
#
loop_
_entity.id
_entity.type
_entity.pdbx_description
1 polymer ?
#
loop_
_entity_poly.entity_id
_entity_poly.type
_entity_poly.pdbx_seq_one_letter_code
_entity_poly.pdbx_strand_id
1 'polypeptide(L)'
;NRPKIWIHSEYEINARKWKNFMSRNTTDLNQPYLYLTIQSIINHCGDDFHICLIDDDSFEKLIPSWTINLADTPEPMRSKYRDIAMLQLLYIYGGFRVPNSFLCNKNIIELYKQGVQDNKVFIAEKRSNYPNTKTFVPDIQFIGSQKENAKIQELIQTLTGIVGTHFQNDGTFLGTVEKWCQKQNENQEMNLLDGKIIGIKTSMGKPVLLDHLMNVDYIDYDNSLLYGIYIPR
;
A
#
# COMPACT_ATOMS: atom_id res chain seq x y z
N ASN A 1 3.20 -17.41 15.90
CA ASN A 1 3.88 -16.45 15.03
C ASN A 1 2.87 -15.40 14.57
N ARG A 2 3.03 -14.15 15.01
CA ARG A 2 2.19 -13.05 14.58
C ARG A 2 2.50 -12.71 13.11
N PRO A 3 1.52 -12.44 12.26
CA PRO A 3 1.76 -11.93 10.91
C PRO A 3 2.43 -10.54 10.96
N LYS A 4 3.00 -10.11 9.84
CA LYS A 4 3.68 -8.82 9.73
C LYS A 4 2.77 -7.79 9.05
N ILE A 5 2.81 -6.55 9.51
CA ILE A 5 2.37 -5.39 8.75
C ILE A 5 3.62 -4.67 8.26
N TRP A 6 3.70 -4.47 6.95
CA TRP A 6 4.77 -3.76 6.28
C TRP A 6 4.31 -2.35 5.92
N ILE A 7 4.97 -1.34 6.50
CA ILE A 7 4.72 0.06 6.22
C ILE A 7 6.00 0.66 5.67
N HIS A 8 5.98 1.11 4.42
CA HIS A 8 7.09 1.84 3.84
C HIS A 8 6.89 3.34 4.08
N SER A 9 7.89 3.99 4.60
CA SER A 9 7.93 5.43 4.78
C SER A 9 9.29 5.97 4.41
N GLU A 10 9.33 6.96 3.52
CA GLU A 10 10.57 7.68 3.25
C GLU A 10 10.91 8.58 4.42
N TYR A 11 12.16 8.54 4.85
CA TYR A 11 12.71 9.49 5.78
C TYR A 11 13.07 10.79 5.03
N GLU A 12 12.09 11.57 4.67
CA GLU A 12 12.35 12.96 4.28
C GLU A 12 12.51 13.81 5.55
N ILE A 13 13.73 13.82 6.05
CA ILE A 13 14.13 14.82 7.05
C ILE A 13 14.07 16.17 6.36
N ASN A 14 12.98 16.89 6.55
CA ASN A 14 12.77 18.25 6.08
C ASN A 14 12.79 18.42 4.55
N ALA A 15 11.62 18.51 3.91
CA ALA A 15 11.45 18.71 2.47
C ALA A 15 12.10 19.98 1.91
N ARG A 16 12.67 20.83 2.72
CA ARG A 16 13.45 21.97 2.27
C ARG A 16 14.94 21.63 2.33
N LYS A 17 15.49 21.19 1.22
CA LYS A 17 16.94 21.07 0.98
C LYS A 17 17.71 22.41 1.15
N TRP A 18 17.03 23.49 1.51
CA TRP A 18 17.58 24.83 1.64
C TRP A 18 17.73 25.15 3.13
N LYS A 19 18.96 25.23 3.60
CA LYS A 19 19.31 25.72 4.95
C LYS A 19 18.99 27.20 5.16
N ASN A 20 18.17 27.80 4.32
CA ASN A 20 17.86 29.21 4.31
C ASN A 20 16.54 29.48 5.00
N PHE A 21 16.55 30.58 5.73
CA PHE A 21 15.45 31.41 6.16
C PHE A 21 14.14 30.63 6.44
N MET A 22 13.85 30.34 7.70
CA MET A 22 12.66 29.60 8.21
C MET A 22 12.58 28.12 7.85
N SER A 23 13.64 27.46 7.41
CA SER A 23 13.65 26.03 7.36
C SER A 23 13.64 25.48 8.78
N ARG A 24 12.63 24.70 9.15
CA ARG A 24 12.61 24.01 10.44
C ARG A 24 13.73 22.98 10.45
N ASN A 25 14.71 23.21 11.30
CA ASN A 25 15.81 22.30 11.54
C ASN A 25 15.33 21.24 12.55
N THR A 26 14.32 20.42 12.16
CA THR A 26 13.77 19.37 13.01
C THR A 26 14.02 18.02 12.37
N THR A 27 14.17 17.00 13.20
CA THR A 27 14.18 15.59 12.79
C THR A 27 12.76 15.02 12.62
N ASP A 28 11.75 15.87 12.76
CA ASP A 28 10.36 15.45 12.61
C ASP A 28 10.04 15.14 11.15
N LEU A 29 9.22 14.11 10.94
CA LEU A 29 8.66 13.83 9.63
C LEU A 29 7.92 15.05 9.11
N ASN A 30 8.20 15.45 7.89
CA ASN A 30 7.65 16.65 7.27
C ASN A 30 6.12 16.63 7.06
N GLN A 31 5.50 15.51 7.34
CA GLN A 31 4.09 15.26 7.19
C GLN A 31 3.53 14.76 8.53
N PRO A 32 3.09 15.67 9.43
CA PRO A 32 2.61 15.29 10.77
C PRO A 32 1.52 14.24 10.79
N TYR A 33 0.68 14.20 9.74
CA TYR A 33 -0.38 13.18 9.63
C TYR A 33 0.15 11.75 9.49
N LEU A 34 1.36 11.55 8.98
CA LEU A 34 1.98 10.22 8.91
C LEU A 34 2.28 9.65 10.30
N TYR A 35 2.67 10.52 11.23
CA TYR A 35 2.81 10.12 12.63
C TYR A 35 1.47 9.60 13.17
N LEU A 36 0.39 10.34 12.92
CA LEU A 36 -0.94 9.96 13.35
C LEU A 36 -1.40 8.62 12.73
N THR A 37 -1.24 8.45 11.43
CA THR A 37 -1.68 7.25 10.73
C THR A 37 -0.86 6.02 11.14
N ILE A 38 0.47 6.13 11.21
CA ILE A 38 1.34 5.02 11.66
C ILE A 38 1.05 4.68 13.12
N GLN A 39 0.90 5.68 13.99
CA GLN A 39 0.56 5.45 15.39
C GLN A 39 -0.79 4.77 15.56
N SER A 40 -1.78 5.10 14.72
CA SER A 40 -3.09 4.43 14.75
C SER A 40 -2.98 2.92 14.41
N ILE A 41 -2.13 2.56 13.44
CA ILE A 41 -1.86 1.16 13.10
C ILE A 41 -1.18 0.44 14.28
N ILE A 42 -0.18 1.06 14.90
CA ILE A 42 0.51 0.51 16.06
C ILE A 42 -0.48 0.28 17.21
N ASN A 43 -1.30 1.27 17.53
CA ASN A 43 -2.25 1.21 18.65
C ASN A 43 -3.31 0.13 18.46
N HIS A 44 -3.82 -0.05 17.24
CA HIS A 44 -4.89 -1.01 17.00
C HIS A 44 -4.41 -2.42 16.64
N CYS A 45 -3.21 -2.54 16.08
CA CYS A 45 -2.74 -3.81 15.51
C CYS A 45 -1.49 -4.39 16.19
N GLY A 46 -0.81 -3.64 17.06
CA GLY A 46 0.48 -4.03 17.65
C GLY A 46 0.45 -5.30 18.49
N ASP A 47 -0.72 -5.66 19.05
CA ASP A 47 -0.87 -6.88 19.83
C ASP A 47 -0.93 -8.15 18.97
N ASP A 48 -1.46 -8.06 17.74
CA ASP A 48 -1.69 -9.20 16.86
C ASP A 48 -0.72 -9.27 15.69
N PHE A 49 -0.03 -8.18 15.37
CA PHE A 49 0.94 -8.10 14.30
C PHE A 49 2.33 -7.68 14.78
N HIS A 50 3.35 -8.10 14.03
CA HIS A 50 4.65 -7.44 14.05
C HIS A 50 4.62 -6.26 13.08
N ILE A 51 4.66 -5.03 13.61
CA ILE A 51 4.68 -3.82 12.79
C ILE A 51 6.11 -3.57 12.31
N CYS A 52 6.31 -3.59 11.00
CA CYS A 52 7.58 -3.37 10.34
C CYS A 52 7.54 -2.04 9.59
N LEU A 53 8.07 -0.98 10.22
CA LEU A 53 8.28 0.31 9.57
C LEU A 53 9.63 0.27 8.87
N ILE A 54 9.63 0.44 7.55
CA ILE A 54 10.82 0.31 6.70
C ILE A 54 10.97 1.50 5.76
N ASP A 55 12.18 1.69 5.29
CA ASP A 55 12.60 2.66 4.27
C ASP A 55 13.31 1.97 3.11
N ASP A 56 13.84 2.76 2.17
CA ASP A 56 14.55 2.25 1.00
C ASP A 56 15.83 1.46 1.37
N ASP A 57 16.54 1.86 2.43
CA ASP A 57 17.76 1.19 2.90
C ASP A 57 17.48 -0.16 3.58
N SER A 58 16.24 -0.40 3.96
CA SER A 58 15.80 -1.65 4.56
C SER A 58 15.75 -2.80 3.58
N PHE A 59 15.57 -2.52 2.28
CA PHE A 59 15.43 -3.58 1.27
C PHE A 59 16.71 -4.40 1.10
N GLU A 60 17.87 -3.76 1.12
CA GLU A 60 19.17 -4.45 1.04
C GLU A 60 19.38 -5.44 2.20
N LYS A 61 18.87 -5.11 3.38
CA LYS A 61 18.98 -5.94 4.59
C LYS A 61 17.97 -7.08 4.64
N LEU A 62 16.80 -6.88 4.03
CA LEU A 62 15.67 -7.79 4.16
C LEU A 62 15.48 -8.71 2.96
N ILE A 63 15.90 -8.30 1.76
CA ILE A 63 15.71 -9.05 0.52
C ILE A 63 17.03 -9.67 0.09
N PRO A 64 17.16 -11.00 0.09
CA PRO A 64 18.35 -11.67 -0.41
C PRO A 64 18.65 -11.25 -1.86
N SER A 65 19.92 -10.94 -2.13
CA SER A 65 20.40 -10.53 -3.46
C SER A 65 19.81 -9.23 -4.02
N TRP A 66 19.32 -8.34 -3.15
CA TRP A 66 18.93 -7.00 -3.56
C TRP A 66 20.17 -6.20 -4.01
N THR A 67 20.14 -5.69 -5.24
CA THR A 67 21.27 -4.97 -5.85
C THR A 67 20.91 -3.57 -6.35
N ILE A 68 19.65 -3.16 -6.22
CA ILE A 68 19.16 -1.91 -6.77
C ILE A 68 19.41 -0.79 -5.76
N ASN A 69 20.18 0.22 -6.17
CA ASN A 69 20.35 1.44 -5.39
C ASN A 69 19.21 2.40 -5.70
N LEU A 70 18.24 2.48 -4.80
CA LEU A 70 17.07 3.35 -4.97
C LEU A 70 17.41 4.83 -4.86
N ALA A 71 18.45 5.20 -4.11
CA ALA A 71 18.88 6.59 -3.97
C ALA A 71 19.36 7.16 -5.33
N ASP A 72 20.00 6.34 -6.14
CA ASP A 72 20.50 6.72 -7.48
C ASP A 72 19.48 6.48 -8.59
N THR A 73 18.32 5.89 -8.27
CA THR A 73 17.28 5.57 -9.25
C THR A 73 16.31 6.76 -9.38
N PRO A 74 16.13 7.35 -10.58
CA PRO A 74 15.19 8.45 -10.77
C PRO A 74 13.72 7.97 -10.74
N GLU A 75 12.80 8.89 -10.44
CA GLU A 75 11.36 8.64 -10.67
C GLU A 75 11.08 8.63 -12.21
N PRO A 76 10.11 7.83 -12.68
CA PRO A 76 9.19 6.97 -11.91
C PRO A 76 9.73 5.56 -11.61
N MET A 77 10.96 5.25 -11.97
CA MET A 77 11.53 3.91 -11.82
C MET A 77 11.73 3.54 -10.35
N ARG A 78 12.11 4.50 -9.51
CA ARG A 78 12.26 4.31 -8.07
C ARG A 78 10.98 3.76 -7.44
N SER A 79 9.85 4.40 -7.71
CA SER A 79 8.54 3.97 -7.20
C SER A 79 8.17 2.55 -7.67
N LYS A 80 8.47 2.20 -8.92
CA LYS A 80 8.21 0.85 -9.46
C LYS A 80 9.08 -0.22 -8.78
N TYR A 81 10.37 0.06 -8.58
CA TYR A 81 11.26 -0.85 -7.86
C TYR A 81 10.86 -1.00 -6.38
N ARG A 82 10.40 0.07 -5.72
CA ARG A 82 9.83 -0.03 -4.37
C ARG A 82 8.63 -0.95 -4.33
N ASP A 83 7.72 -0.83 -5.27
CA ASP A 83 6.55 -1.69 -5.33
C ASP A 83 6.94 -3.16 -5.51
N ILE A 84 7.91 -3.45 -6.38
CA ILE A 84 8.45 -4.80 -6.55
C ILE A 84 9.14 -5.28 -5.27
N ALA A 85 9.94 -4.44 -4.60
CA ALA A 85 10.59 -4.78 -3.34
C ALA A 85 9.57 -5.12 -2.24
N MET A 86 8.52 -4.33 -2.11
CA MET A 86 7.45 -4.62 -1.15
C MET A 86 6.73 -5.94 -1.44
N LEU A 87 6.51 -6.28 -2.70
CA LEU A 87 5.98 -7.60 -3.09
C LEU A 87 6.96 -8.73 -2.78
N GLN A 88 8.26 -8.51 -2.96
CA GLN A 88 9.29 -9.49 -2.56
C GLN A 88 9.29 -9.73 -1.05
N LEU A 89 9.12 -8.69 -0.22
CA LEU A 89 8.94 -8.85 1.23
C LEU A 89 7.71 -9.70 1.55
N LEU A 90 6.59 -9.47 0.88
CA LEU A 90 5.39 -10.31 1.04
C LEU A 90 5.64 -11.77 0.62
N TYR A 91 6.40 -11.99 -0.46
CA TYR A 91 6.75 -13.34 -0.88
C TYR A 91 7.65 -14.05 0.15
N ILE A 92 8.70 -13.37 0.63
CA ILE A 92 9.70 -13.97 1.52
C ILE A 92 9.14 -14.19 2.94
N TYR A 93 8.40 -13.21 3.46
CA TYR A 93 8.00 -13.19 4.86
C TYR A 93 6.49 -13.32 5.08
N GLY A 94 5.70 -13.15 4.05
CA GLY A 94 4.25 -12.99 4.17
C GLY A 94 3.85 -11.70 4.88
N GLY A 95 2.57 -11.55 5.12
CA GLY A 95 2.00 -10.45 5.89
C GLY A 95 1.14 -9.52 5.06
N PHE A 96 1.05 -8.30 5.48
CA PHE A 96 0.13 -7.30 4.98
C PHE A 96 0.88 -5.99 4.69
N ARG A 97 0.98 -5.59 3.44
CA ARG A 97 1.43 -4.24 3.06
C ARG A 97 0.29 -3.26 3.30
N VAL A 98 0.52 -2.29 4.16
CA VAL A 98 -0.43 -1.23 4.48
C VAL A 98 0.22 0.12 4.16
N PRO A 99 -0.44 1.01 3.43
CA PRO A 99 0.12 2.32 3.11
C PRO A 99 0.26 3.18 4.37
N ASN A 100 1.30 4.00 4.41
CA ASN A 100 1.57 4.89 5.54
C ASN A 100 0.51 6.01 5.70
N SER A 101 -0.38 6.17 4.74
CA SER A 101 -1.51 7.10 4.76
C SER A 101 -2.84 6.47 5.19
N PHE A 102 -2.81 5.25 5.73
CA PHE A 102 -4.00 4.57 6.26
C PHE A 102 -4.21 4.92 7.74
N LEU A 103 -5.31 5.60 8.05
CA LEU A 103 -5.76 5.84 9.42
C LEU A 103 -6.56 4.64 9.90
N CYS A 104 -5.96 3.85 10.77
CA CYS A 104 -6.54 2.62 11.30
C CYS A 104 -7.51 2.92 12.45
N ASN A 105 -8.76 2.44 12.37
CA ASN A 105 -9.78 2.67 13.39
C ASN A 105 -10.06 1.43 14.26
N LYS A 106 -9.71 0.24 13.78
CA LYS A 106 -9.83 -1.01 14.52
C LYS A 106 -8.82 -2.04 14.03
N ASN A 107 -8.60 -3.07 14.83
CA ASN A 107 -7.66 -4.14 14.49
C ASN A 107 -8.02 -4.85 13.18
N ILE A 108 -7.05 -4.96 12.28
CA ILE A 108 -7.23 -5.56 10.95
C ILE A 108 -6.84 -7.05 10.89
N ILE A 109 -6.66 -7.72 12.03
CA ILE A 109 -6.23 -9.13 12.06
C ILE A 109 -7.26 -10.06 11.41
N GLU A 110 -8.55 -9.83 11.64
CA GLU A 110 -9.60 -10.66 11.04
C GLU A 110 -9.69 -10.41 9.53
N LEU A 111 -9.49 -9.17 9.08
CA LEU A 111 -9.39 -8.85 7.66
C LEU A 111 -8.25 -9.62 6.99
N TYR A 112 -7.09 -9.66 7.64
CA TYR A 112 -5.94 -10.43 7.15
C TYR A 112 -6.24 -11.93 7.11
N LYS A 113 -6.73 -12.53 8.20
CA LYS A 113 -7.03 -13.95 8.27
C LYS A 113 -8.01 -14.40 7.19
N GLN A 114 -9.08 -13.64 7.01
CA GLN A 114 -10.08 -13.91 5.96
C GLN A 114 -9.49 -13.73 4.56
N GLY A 115 -8.70 -12.68 4.37
CA GLY A 115 -8.08 -12.36 3.10
C GLY A 115 -7.12 -13.43 2.59
N VAL A 116 -6.33 -14.06 3.49
CA VAL A 116 -5.35 -15.10 3.14
C VAL A 116 -5.89 -16.52 3.26
N GLN A 117 -7.17 -16.68 3.55
CA GLN A 117 -7.79 -18.00 3.63
C GLN A 117 -7.58 -18.78 2.32
N ASP A 118 -7.38 -20.07 2.41
CA ASP A 118 -7.09 -20.96 1.27
C ASP A 118 -5.83 -20.55 0.47
N ASN A 119 -4.87 -19.94 1.17
CA ASN A 119 -3.63 -19.41 0.60
C ASN A 119 -3.85 -18.37 -0.53
N LYS A 120 -4.94 -17.64 -0.48
CA LYS A 120 -5.24 -16.58 -1.43
C LYS A 120 -4.42 -15.32 -1.14
N VAL A 121 -4.26 -14.52 -2.18
CA VAL A 121 -3.83 -13.12 -2.08
C VAL A 121 -5.08 -12.26 -1.94
N PHE A 122 -5.02 -11.23 -1.11
CA PHE A 122 -6.07 -10.23 -1.07
C PHE A 122 -5.50 -8.85 -1.37
N ILE A 123 -6.31 -8.01 -2.02
CA ILE A 123 -5.92 -6.66 -2.43
C ILE A 123 -7.11 -5.73 -2.27
N ALA A 124 -6.87 -4.51 -1.78
CA ALA A 124 -7.92 -3.51 -1.67
C ALA A 124 -8.05 -2.68 -2.95
N GLU A 125 -9.14 -1.95 -3.05
CA GLU A 125 -9.36 -1.00 -4.11
C GLU A 125 -8.79 0.37 -3.75
N LYS A 126 -8.48 1.16 -4.78
CA LYS A 126 -8.31 2.62 -4.70
C LYS A 126 -9.13 3.30 -5.79
N ARG A 127 -9.32 4.61 -5.65
CA ARG A 127 -9.88 5.40 -6.75
C ARG A 127 -8.87 5.49 -7.90
N SER A 128 -9.35 5.27 -9.12
CA SER A 128 -8.54 5.50 -10.33
C SER A 128 -8.30 6.99 -10.56
N ASN A 129 -7.08 7.32 -10.93
CA ASN A 129 -6.71 8.68 -11.36
C ASN A 129 -6.98 8.93 -12.87
N TYR A 130 -7.39 7.88 -13.58
CA TYR A 130 -7.62 7.97 -15.04
C TYR A 130 -9.11 8.08 -15.33
N PRO A 131 -9.56 9.16 -16.03
CA PRO A 131 -10.99 9.43 -16.23
C PRO A 131 -11.72 8.40 -17.09
N ASN A 132 -10.99 7.65 -17.92
CA ASN A 132 -11.54 6.67 -18.86
C ASN A 132 -11.49 5.22 -18.34
N THR A 133 -11.16 5.01 -17.07
CA THR A 133 -11.08 3.68 -16.45
C THR A 133 -12.23 3.48 -15.46
N LYS A 134 -12.32 2.28 -14.89
CA LYS A 134 -13.21 2.03 -13.76
C LYS A 134 -12.93 3.01 -12.63
N THR A 135 -13.98 3.47 -11.94
CA THR A 135 -13.84 4.42 -10.82
C THR A 135 -12.94 3.89 -9.70
N PHE A 136 -12.95 2.58 -9.47
CA PHE A 136 -12.13 1.90 -8.48
C PHE A 136 -11.34 0.78 -9.14
N VAL A 137 -10.07 0.69 -8.75
CA VAL A 137 -9.09 -0.26 -9.28
C VAL A 137 -8.32 -0.90 -8.14
N PRO A 138 -7.78 -2.12 -8.31
CA PRO A 138 -6.92 -2.75 -7.31
C PRO A 138 -5.67 -1.93 -7.00
N ASP A 139 -5.25 -1.93 -5.73
CA ASP A 139 -4.09 -1.17 -5.26
C ASP A 139 -3.06 -2.06 -4.55
N ILE A 140 -1.90 -2.24 -5.17
CA ILE A 140 -0.78 -2.99 -4.57
C ILE A 140 -0.18 -2.33 -3.31
N GLN A 141 -0.58 -1.09 -2.99
CA GLN A 141 -0.20 -0.46 -1.72
C GLN A 141 -0.94 -1.07 -0.53
N PHE A 142 -2.07 -1.74 -0.77
CA PHE A 142 -2.90 -2.37 0.24
C PHE A 142 -3.17 -3.84 -0.14
N ILE A 143 -2.17 -4.70 0.08
CA ILE A 143 -2.16 -6.09 -0.38
C ILE A 143 -1.58 -7.02 0.70
N GLY A 144 -2.12 -8.22 0.83
CA GLY A 144 -1.62 -9.21 1.77
C GLY A 144 -1.61 -10.62 1.22
N SER A 145 -0.70 -11.43 1.77
CA SER A 145 -0.54 -12.84 1.41
C SER A 145 0.15 -13.64 2.52
N GLN A 146 0.08 -14.94 2.42
CA GLN A 146 1.00 -15.82 3.13
C GLN A 146 2.39 -15.79 2.45
N LYS A 147 3.42 -16.21 3.19
CA LYS A 147 4.78 -16.33 2.63
C LYS A 147 4.82 -17.38 1.51
N GLU A 148 5.76 -17.21 0.59
CA GLU A 148 5.98 -18.13 -0.53
C GLU A 148 4.73 -18.35 -1.41
N ASN A 149 3.84 -17.37 -1.45
CA ASN A 149 2.62 -17.44 -2.25
C ASN A 149 2.96 -17.35 -3.74
N ALA A 150 2.57 -18.39 -4.52
CA ALA A 150 2.87 -18.50 -5.94
C ALA A 150 2.29 -17.33 -6.77
N LYS A 151 1.15 -16.76 -6.37
CA LYS A 151 0.54 -15.63 -7.09
C LYS A 151 1.30 -14.32 -6.87
N ILE A 152 1.86 -14.13 -5.69
CA ILE A 152 2.78 -12.99 -5.46
C ILE A 152 4.03 -13.15 -6.30
N GLN A 153 4.59 -14.36 -6.41
CA GLN A 153 5.75 -14.62 -7.28
C GLN A 153 5.44 -14.35 -8.76
N GLU A 154 4.28 -14.80 -9.25
CA GLU A 154 3.81 -14.53 -10.61
C GLU A 154 3.69 -13.01 -10.87
N LEU A 155 3.13 -12.26 -9.92
CA LEU A 155 3.02 -10.81 -10.02
C LEU A 155 4.40 -10.13 -10.04
N ILE A 156 5.32 -10.52 -9.17
CA ILE A 156 6.69 -10.00 -9.15
C ILE A 156 7.37 -10.21 -10.51
N GLN A 157 7.31 -11.43 -11.06
CA GLN A 157 7.91 -11.76 -12.36
C GLN A 157 7.31 -10.90 -13.48
N THR A 158 6.00 -10.75 -13.50
CA THR A 158 5.29 -9.94 -14.48
C THR A 158 5.73 -8.47 -14.41
N LEU A 159 5.76 -7.89 -13.21
CA LEU A 159 6.14 -6.48 -13.03
C LEU A 159 7.62 -6.24 -13.29
N THR A 160 8.49 -7.16 -12.89
CA THR A 160 9.93 -7.08 -13.18
C THR A 160 10.19 -7.14 -14.70
N GLY A 161 9.47 -7.98 -15.43
CA GLY A 161 9.54 -8.04 -16.89
C GLY A 161 9.17 -6.71 -17.56
N ILE A 162 8.14 -6.02 -17.06
CA ILE A 162 7.73 -4.72 -17.58
C ILE A 162 8.76 -3.63 -17.30
N VAL A 163 9.28 -3.59 -16.08
CA VAL A 163 10.29 -2.59 -15.68
C VAL A 163 11.59 -2.75 -16.49
N GLY A 164 11.94 -3.99 -16.85
CA GLY A 164 13.11 -4.28 -17.71
C GLY A 164 12.96 -3.82 -19.16
N THR A 165 11.75 -3.54 -19.65
CA THR A 165 11.51 -3.03 -21.00
C THR A 165 11.46 -1.50 -21.01
N HIS A 166 12.48 -0.87 -21.40
CA HIS A 166 12.96 0.50 -21.19
C HIS A 166 12.04 1.71 -21.51
N PHE A 167 10.76 1.63 -21.80
CA PHE A 167 9.97 2.80 -22.23
C PHE A 167 8.50 2.82 -21.78
N GLN A 168 8.16 2.23 -20.65
CA GLN A 168 6.74 2.17 -20.28
C GLN A 168 6.39 3.23 -19.21
N ASN A 169 5.35 4.02 -19.52
CA ASN A 169 4.79 5.00 -18.59
C ASN A 169 4.13 4.30 -17.38
N ASP A 170 3.80 5.07 -16.37
CA ASP A 170 3.16 4.55 -15.14
C ASP A 170 1.81 3.88 -15.42
N GLY A 171 1.08 4.35 -16.43
CA GLY A 171 -0.19 3.76 -16.85
C GLY A 171 -0.06 2.31 -17.29
N THR A 172 1.04 1.92 -17.95
CA THR A 172 1.26 0.53 -18.35
C THR A 172 1.56 -0.36 -17.15
N PHE A 173 2.36 0.11 -16.21
CA PHE A 173 2.67 -0.64 -14.99
C PHE A 173 1.40 -0.88 -14.16
N LEU A 174 0.62 0.17 -13.87
CA LEU A 174 -0.63 0.06 -13.14
C LEU A 174 -1.69 -0.75 -13.90
N GLY A 175 -1.81 -0.55 -15.21
CA GLY A 175 -2.74 -1.34 -16.05
C GLY A 175 -2.40 -2.82 -16.10
N THR A 176 -1.13 -3.20 -15.91
CA THR A 176 -0.73 -4.62 -15.77
C THR A 176 -1.20 -5.18 -14.44
N VAL A 177 -1.08 -4.42 -13.34
CA VAL A 177 -1.63 -4.84 -12.04
C VAL A 177 -3.14 -5.08 -12.16
N GLU A 178 -3.87 -4.15 -12.77
CA GLU A 178 -5.32 -4.29 -12.97
C GLU A 178 -5.69 -5.55 -13.75
N LYS A 179 -5.01 -5.80 -14.87
CA LYS A 179 -5.23 -7.01 -15.71
C LYS A 179 -4.90 -8.30 -14.94
N TRP A 180 -3.79 -8.29 -14.21
CA TRP A 180 -3.40 -9.43 -13.39
C TRP A 180 -4.48 -9.71 -12.33
N CYS A 181 -4.92 -8.71 -11.59
CA CYS A 181 -5.96 -8.84 -10.58
C CYS A 181 -7.28 -9.33 -11.18
N GLN A 182 -7.68 -8.82 -12.34
CA GLN A 182 -8.88 -9.26 -13.00
C GLN A 182 -8.81 -10.76 -13.33
N LYS A 183 -7.71 -11.22 -13.91
CA LYS A 183 -7.48 -12.64 -14.21
C LYS A 183 -7.53 -13.51 -12.95
N GLN A 184 -6.86 -13.10 -11.86
CA GLN A 184 -6.88 -13.87 -10.62
C GLN A 184 -8.27 -13.89 -9.97
N ASN A 185 -9.02 -12.79 -10.05
CA ASN A 185 -10.37 -12.73 -9.52
C ASN A 185 -11.35 -13.62 -10.32
N GLU A 186 -11.23 -13.64 -11.65
CA GLU A 186 -11.98 -14.55 -12.51
C GLU A 186 -11.73 -16.03 -12.18
N ASN A 187 -10.50 -16.35 -11.82
CA ASN A 187 -10.08 -17.69 -11.39
C ASN A 187 -10.39 -18.01 -9.92
N GLN A 188 -10.96 -17.06 -9.17
CA GLN A 188 -11.22 -17.18 -7.72
C GLN A 188 -9.95 -17.42 -6.87
N GLU A 189 -8.79 -17.01 -7.37
CA GLU A 189 -7.48 -17.19 -6.70
C GLU A 189 -7.05 -15.95 -5.88
N MET A 190 -7.85 -14.87 -5.93
CA MET A 190 -7.62 -13.62 -5.21
C MET A 190 -8.92 -13.13 -4.58
N ASN A 191 -8.77 -12.44 -3.44
CA ASN A 191 -9.86 -11.75 -2.76
C ASN A 191 -9.71 -10.23 -2.98
N LEU A 192 -10.68 -9.61 -3.66
CA LEU A 192 -10.74 -8.16 -3.79
C LEU A 192 -11.54 -7.58 -2.62
N LEU A 193 -10.89 -6.73 -1.81
CA LEU A 193 -11.53 -6.03 -0.70
C LEU A 193 -12.23 -4.78 -1.21
N ASP A 194 -13.53 -4.68 -0.94
CA ASP A 194 -14.31 -3.50 -1.28
C ASP A 194 -13.76 -2.26 -0.57
N GLY A 195 -13.65 -1.16 -1.30
CA GLY A 195 -13.17 0.12 -0.78
C GLY A 195 -13.99 0.71 0.37
N LYS A 196 -15.19 0.21 0.65
CA LYS A 196 -15.97 0.54 1.85
C LYS A 196 -15.24 0.16 3.14
N ILE A 197 -14.48 -0.93 3.10
CA ILE A 197 -13.71 -1.47 4.24
C ILE A 197 -12.62 -0.50 4.68
N ILE A 198 -12.05 0.24 3.73
CA ILE A 198 -10.94 1.19 3.95
C ILE A 198 -11.33 2.65 3.69
N GLY A 199 -12.61 2.95 3.69
CA GLY A 199 -13.14 4.32 3.68
C GLY A 199 -12.93 5.12 2.39
N ILE A 200 -12.60 4.48 1.26
CA ILE A 200 -12.54 5.17 -0.05
C ILE A 200 -13.89 5.24 -0.76
N LYS A 201 -14.87 4.52 -0.23
CA LYS A 201 -16.27 4.53 -0.69
C LYS A 201 -17.21 4.84 0.48
N THR A 202 -18.26 5.58 0.21
CA THR A 202 -19.40 5.72 1.12
C THR A 202 -20.20 4.42 1.21
N SER A 203 -21.17 4.32 2.13
CA SER A 203 -22.13 3.20 2.21
C SER A 203 -22.81 2.93 0.88
N MET A 204 -23.11 3.97 0.10
CA MET A 204 -23.74 3.92 -1.22
C MET A 204 -22.74 3.65 -2.37
N GLY A 205 -21.46 3.41 -2.07
CA GLY A 205 -20.43 3.12 -3.08
C GLY A 205 -19.90 4.34 -3.84
N LYS A 206 -20.20 5.56 -3.40
CA LYS A 206 -19.65 6.78 -4.00
C LYS A 206 -18.21 7.00 -3.54
N PRO A 207 -17.32 7.56 -4.39
CA PRO A 207 -15.94 7.84 -4.01
C PRO A 207 -15.88 8.91 -2.91
N VAL A 208 -15.02 8.70 -1.92
CA VAL A 208 -14.66 9.70 -0.92
C VAL A 208 -13.41 10.42 -1.37
N LEU A 209 -13.47 11.75 -1.42
CA LEU A 209 -12.35 12.61 -1.80
C LEU A 209 -11.72 13.23 -0.56
N LEU A 210 -10.44 13.59 -0.66
CA LEU A 210 -9.75 14.30 0.43
C LEU A 210 -10.48 15.58 0.82
N ASP A 211 -10.98 16.34 -0.16
CA ASP A 211 -11.78 17.56 0.11
C ASP A 211 -13.05 17.27 0.90
N HIS A 212 -13.68 16.11 0.70
CA HIS A 212 -14.82 15.69 1.50
C HIS A 212 -14.39 15.43 2.95
N LEU A 213 -13.26 14.73 3.17
CA LEU A 213 -12.74 14.44 4.51
C LEU A 213 -12.40 15.73 5.28
N MET A 214 -11.99 16.78 4.58
CA MET A 214 -11.54 18.03 5.19
C MET A 214 -12.65 19.09 5.37
N ASN A 215 -13.72 19.04 4.56
CA ASN A 215 -14.68 20.14 4.44
C ASN A 215 -16.13 19.78 4.76
N VAL A 216 -16.43 18.51 5.07
CA VAL A 216 -17.79 18.09 5.43
C VAL A 216 -17.84 17.61 6.87
N ASP A 217 -18.94 17.90 7.55
CA ASP A 217 -19.14 17.50 8.95
C ASP A 217 -19.43 16.00 9.09
N TYR A 218 -19.86 15.35 8.03
CA TYR A 218 -20.26 13.95 8.04
C TYR A 218 -20.03 13.26 6.69
N ILE A 219 -19.50 12.04 6.74
CA ILE A 219 -19.41 11.14 5.60
C ILE A 219 -20.17 9.87 5.93
N ASP A 220 -21.07 9.47 5.03
CA ASP A 220 -21.89 8.27 5.18
C ASP A 220 -21.05 7.01 4.95
N TYR A 221 -20.38 6.55 6.01
CA TYR A 221 -19.68 5.27 6.05
C TYR A 221 -20.56 4.17 6.65
N ASP A 222 -20.36 2.94 6.18
CA ASP A 222 -20.86 1.77 6.89
C ASP A 222 -19.87 1.42 8.03
N ASN A 223 -20.14 1.91 9.22
CA ASN A 223 -19.28 1.72 10.38
C ASN A 223 -19.09 0.25 10.79
N SER A 224 -20.00 -0.64 10.39
CA SER A 224 -19.88 -2.08 10.68
C SER A 224 -18.76 -2.71 9.85
N LEU A 225 -18.58 -2.25 8.63
CA LEU A 225 -17.57 -2.73 7.70
C LEU A 225 -16.23 -1.96 7.77
N LEU A 226 -16.25 -0.72 8.26
CA LEU A 226 -15.10 0.19 8.21
C LEU A 226 -13.99 -0.23 9.17
N TYR A 227 -12.79 -0.50 8.66
CA TYR A 227 -11.57 -0.74 9.42
C TYR A 227 -10.68 0.49 9.56
N GLY A 228 -10.82 1.45 8.66
CA GLY A 228 -10.03 2.67 8.68
C GLY A 228 -10.30 3.52 7.45
N ILE A 229 -9.52 4.61 7.31
CA ILE A 229 -9.64 5.55 6.20
C ILE A 229 -8.30 5.59 5.46
N TYR A 230 -8.32 5.17 4.20
CA TYR A 230 -7.18 5.24 3.31
C TYR A 230 -7.20 6.55 2.53
N ILE A 231 -6.12 7.29 2.60
CA ILE A 231 -5.92 8.55 1.86
C ILE A 231 -4.86 8.28 0.79
N PRO A 232 -5.25 7.90 -0.45
CA PRO A 232 -4.29 7.67 -1.53
C PRO A 232 -3.52 8.96 -1.84
N ARG A 233 -2.22 8.82 -2.12
CA ARG A 233 -1.33 9.91 -2.54
C ARG A 233 -1.18 9.95 -4.04
#